data_aad7ead0f9d6c4c97d5da6cd15f243f2
#
_entry.id   aad7ead0f9d6c4c97d5da6cd15f243f2
#
_cell.length_a   1.000
_cell.length_b   1.000
_cell.length_c   1.000
_cell.angle_alpha   90.00
_cell.angle_beta   90.00
_cell.angle_gamma   90.00
#
_symmetry.space_group_name_H-M   'P 1'
#
loop_
_entity.id
_entity.type
_entity.pdbx_description
1 polymer ?
#
loop_
_entity_poly.entity_id
_entity_poly.type
_entity_poly.pdbx_seq_one_letter_code
_entity_poly.pdbx_strand_id
1 'polypeptide(L)'
;VIILTFRPSKTAKAYKEIWMKDKNISPLLHYTQRQAEKLSNLISEKNLIVDYAMRYGNPSIRSKIATLHEMGCENLIILPLYPQYAAATTATVCDEVYRTLMKMRWQPSLKIVPHYESDPLYIEALVNSLNKKIKEINWKPDLILASYHGIPQKYFDKGDPYHCYC
;
A
#
# COMPACT_ATOMS: atom_id res chain seq x y z
N VAL A 1 -26.39 1.70 12.15
CA VAL A 1 -26.08 2.23 13.50
C VAL A 1 -25.25 1.22 14.30
N ILE A 2 -25.67 -0.04 14.48
CA ILE A 2 -24.95 -1.07 15.28
C ILE A 2 -23.50 -1.28 14.83
N ILE A 3 -23.23 -1.31 13.54
CA ILE A 3 -21.86 -1.51 12.99
C ILE A 3 -20.92 -0.37 13.38
N LEU A 4 -21.39 0.87 13.34
CA LEU A 4 -20.58 2.05 13.65
C LEU A 4 -20.29 2.19 15.16
N THR A 5 -21.14 1.61 16.01
CA THR A 5 -21.00 1.74 17.46
C THR A 5 -20.06 0.68 18.06
N PHE A 6 -20.11 -0.57 17.58
CA PHE A 6 -19.39 -1.70 18.21
C PHE A 6 -18.14 -2.17 17.44
N ARG A 7 -18.11 -2.02 16.11
CA ARG A 7 -16.96 -2.45 15.31
C ARG A 7 -15.67 -1.67 15.57
N PRO A 8 -15.68 -0.32 15.71
CA PRO A 8 -14.44 0.44 15.88
C PRO A 8 -13.63 0.02 17.11
N SER A 9 -14.29 -0.26 18.25
CA SER A 9 -13.57 -0.63 19.47
C SER A 9 -12.91 -2.01 19.39
N LYS A 10 -13.58 -3.01 18.78
CA LYS A 10 -13.00 -4.34 18.55
C LYS A 10 -11.82 -4.27 17.58
N THR A 11 -11.96 -3.52 16.50
CA THR A 11 -10.89 -3.31 15.51
C THR A 11 -9.70 -2.59 16.13
N ALA A 12 -9.94 -1.52 16.90
CA ALA A 12 -8.89 -0.81 17.61
C ALA A 12 -8.10 -1.70 18.59
N LYS A 13 -8.81 -2.61 19.30
CA LYS A 13 -8.16 -3.57 20.19
C LYS A 13 -7.25 -4.52 19.42
N ALA A 14 -7.70 -5.09 18.30
CA ALA A 14 -6.90 -5.97 17.46
C ALA A 14 -5.66 -5.24 16.89
N TYR A 15 -5.81 -3.98 16.43
CA TYR A 15 -4.68 -3.19 15.97
C TYR A 15 -3.66 -2.89 17.09
N LYS A 16 -4.10 -2.71 18.35
CA LYS A 16 -3.19 -2.52 19.48
C LYS A 16 -2.28 -3.72 19.74
N GLU A 17 -2.71 -4.92 19.42
CA GLU A 17 -1.93 -6.15 19.60
C GLU A 17 -0.72 -6.21 18.65
N ILE A 18 -0.87 -5.69 17.44
CA ILE A 18 0.20 -5.64 16.43
C ILE A 18 0.96 -4.32 16.40
N TRP A 19 0.56 -3.34 17.25
CA TRP A 19 1.18 -2.01 17.28
C TRP A 19 2.64 -2.09 17.74
N MET A 20 3.55 -1.41 17.05
CA MET A 20 4.96 -1.33 17.44
C MET A 20 5.09 -0.40 18.66
N LYS A 21 5.07 -0.98 19.85
CA LYS A 21 5.00 -0.26 21.12
C LYS A 21 6.22 0.64 21.38
N ASP A 22 7.39 0.18 20.96
CA ASP A 22 8.66 0.89 21.04
C ASP A 22 8.69 2.19 20.22
N LYS A 23 7.96 2.22 19.11
CA LYS A 23 7.89 3.36 18.17
C LYS A 23 6.57 4.09 18.19
N ASN A 24 5.58 3.56 18.89
CA ASN A 24 4.20 4.05 18.92
C ASN A 24 3.59 4.28 17.53
N ILE A 25 3.81 3.34 16.61
CA ILE A 25 3.43 3.43 15.20
C ILE A 25 2.85 2.09 14.72
N SER A 26 1.96 2.12 13.72
CA SER A 26 1.50 0.88 13.09
C SER A 26 2.60 0.26 12.23
N PRO A 27 2.70 -1.08 12.16
CA PRO A 27 3.64 -1.74 11.25
C PRO A 27 3.48 -1.29 9.81
N LEU A 28 2.25 -1.11 9.34
CA LEU A 28 1.96 -0.65 7.99
C LEU A 28 2.62 0.71 7.70
N LEU A 29 2.40 1.69 8.56
CA LEU A 29 3.01 3.02 8.40
C LEU A 29 4.53 2.95 8.47
N HIS A 30 5.08 2.22 9.44
CA HIS A 30 6.52 2.05 9.60
C HIS A 30 7.17 1.45 8.35
N TYR A 31 6.63 0.35 7.84
CA TYR A 31 7.22 -0.30 6.66
C TYR A 31 7.01 0.50 5.39
N THR A 32 5.88 1.18 5.22
CA THR A 32 5.67 2.09 4.08
C THR A 32 6.72 3.21 4.08
N GLN A 33 6.96 3.84 5.22
CA GLN A 33 8.00 4.83 5.38
C GLN A 33 9.38 4.27 5.03
N ARG A 34 9.75 3.11 5.57
CA ARG A 34 11.04 2.47 5.31
C ARG A 34 11.24 2.08 3.84
N GLN A 35 10.18 1.68 3.14
CA GLN A 35 10.24 1.40 1.71
C GLN A 35 10.51 2.67 0.91
N ALA A 36 9.82 3.77 1.21
CA ALA A 36 10.06 5.06 0.57
C ALA A 36 11.49 5.57 0.81
N GLU A 37 11.99 5.51 2.06
CA GLU A 37 13.37 5.87 2.40
C GLU A 37 14.41 5.05 1.61
N LYS A 38 14.24 3.73 1.56
CA LYS A 38 15.14 2.85 0.82
C LYS A 38 15.11 3.13 -0.68
N LEU A 39 13.93 3.34 -1.25
CA LEU A 39 13.78 3.67 -2.65
C LEU A 39 14.42 5.02 -2.96
N SER A 40 14.20 6.02 -2.14
CA SER A 40 14.85 7.34 -2.27
C SER A 40 16.37 7.24 -2.26
N ASN A 41 16.95 6.37 -1.41
CA ASN A 41 18.40 6.18 -1.34
C ASN A 41 18.98 5.41 -2.53
N LEU A 42 18.16 4.62 -3.24
CA LEU A 42 18.58 3.88 -4.44
C LEU A 42 18.50 4.72 -5.71
N ILE A 43 17.67 5.75 -5.73
CA ILE A 43 17.47 6.62 -6.89
C ILE A 43 18.45 7.78 -6.81
N SER A 44 19.30 7.89 -7.82
CA SER A 44 20.36 8.93 -7.92
C SER A 44 19.91 10.18 -8.67
N GLU A 45 18.74 10.14 -9.32
CA GLU A 45 18.25 11.24 -10.13
C GLU A 45 17.89 12.45 -9.27
N LYS A 46 18.55 13.58 -9.55
CA LYS A 46 18.39 14.83 -8.81
C LYS A 46 16.98 15.45 -8.91
N ASN A 47 16.23 15.10 -9.96
CA ASN A 47 14.91 15.67 -10.26
C ASN A 47 13.76 14.73 -9.88
N LEU A 48 14.02 13.70 -9.08
CA LEU A 48 13.00 12.76 -8.61
C LEU A 48 12.89 12.79 -7.10
N ILE A 49 11.68 13.02 -6.63
CA ILE A 49 11.34 13.00 -5.19
C ILE A 49 10.56 11.72 -4.93
N VAL A 50 11.03 10.93 -3.97
CA VAL A 50 10.29 9.78 -3.45
C VAL A 50 9.67 10.14 -2.11
N ASP A 51 8.37 9.98 -2.00
CA ASP A 51 7.65 10.22 -0.76
C ASP A 51 6.56 9.15 -0.58
N TYR A 52 5.91 9.12 0.56
CA TYR A 52 4.85 8.17 0.84
C TYR A 52 3.60 8.85 1.40
N ALA A 53 2.47 8.22 1.19
CA ALA A 53 1.20 8.63 1.77
C ALA A 53 0.39 7.42 2.19
N MET A 54 -0.49 7.63 3.16
CA MET A 54 -1.41 6.61 3.64
C MET A 54 -2.79 6.82 3.01
N ARG A 55 -3.44 5.73 2.57
CA ARG A 55 -4.82 5.82 2.10
C ARG A 55 -5.77 6.24 3.21
N TYR A 56 -5.49 5.77 4.42
CA TYR A 56 -6.22 6.12 5.65
C TYR A 56 -5.21 6.60 6.70
N GLY A 57 -5.48 7.73 7.34
CA GLY A 57 -4.58 8.33 8.32
C GLY A 57 -3.58 9.31 7.72
N ASN A 58 -2.46 9.50 8.40
CA ASN A 58 -1.44 10.50 8.06
C ASN A 58 -0.07 9.85 7.80
N PRO A 59 0.75 10.45 6.89
CA PRO A 59 0.43 11.55 6.00
C PRO A 59 -0.60 11.14 4.95
N SER A 60 -1.59 11.98 4.68
CA SER A 60 -2.66 11.68 3.72
C SER A 60 -2.20 11.88 2.28
N ILE A 61 -2.85 11.18 1.32
CA ILE A 61 -2.62 11.38 -0.13
C ILE A 61 -2.80 12.86 -0.49
N ARG A 62 -3.86 13.48 0.01
CA ARG A 62 -4.16 14.89 -0.26
C ARG A 62 -3.05 15.82 0.22
N SER A 63 -2.56 15.65 1.47
CA SER A 63 -1.51 16.51 2.01
C SER A 63 -0.20 16.35 1.26
N LYS A 64 0.16 15.11 0.87
CA LYS A 64 1.38 14.85 0.12
C LYS A 64 1.34 15.39 -1.31
N ILE A 65 0.24 15.27 -2.00
CA ILE A 65 0.07 15.89 -3.34
C ILE A 65 0.19 17.41 -3.22
N ALA A 66 -0.39 18.04 -2.21
CA ALA A 66 -0.26 19.49 -2.00
C ALA A 66 1.20 19.89 -1.76
N THR A 67 1.92 19.18 -0.87
CA THR A 67 3.34 19.46 -0.61
C THR A 67 4.19 19.29 -1.86
N LEU A 68 4.01 18.22 -2.63
CA LEU A 68 4.76 17.99 -3.87
C LEU A 68 4.46 19.07 -4.92
N HIS A 69 3.22 19.53 -5.00
CA HIS A 69 2.84 20.64 -5.86
C HIS A 69 3.55 21.95 -5.46
N GLU A 70 3.58 22.27 -4.16
CA GLU A 70 4.31 23.43 -3.61
C GLU A 70 5.81 23.38 -3.89
N MET A 71 6.38 22.16 -3.96
CA MET A 71 7.77 21.92 -4.35
C MET A 71 8.01 22.02 -5.88
N GLY A 72 6.98 22.27 -6.68
CA GLY A 72 7.08 22.40 -8.14
C GLY A 72 7.04 21.08 -8.90
N CYS A 73 6.55 19.99 -8.31
CA CYS A 73 6.41 18.72 -9.01
C CYS A 73 5.29 18.78 -10.06
N GLU A 74 5.65 18.68 -11.33
CA GLU A 74 4.73 18.70 -12.47
C GLU A 74 4.26 17.30 -12.89
N ASN A 75 4.97 16.25 -12.48
CA ASN A 75 4.66 14.86 -12.82
C ASN A 75 4.57 14.02 -11.55
N LEU A 76 3.46 13.31 -11.40
CA LEU A 76 3.22 12.40 -10.29
C LEU A 76 3.16 10.96 -10.79
N ILE A 77 3.94 10.07 -10.18
CA ILE A 77 3.82 8.64 -10.33
C ILE A 77 3.29 8.08 -9.01
N ILE A 78 2.13 7.48 -9.04
CA ILE A 78 1.50 6.84 -7.88
C ILE A 78 1.74 5.34 -7.97
N LEU A 79 2.41 4.78 -6.97
CA LEU A 79 2.61 3.35 -6.80
C LEU A 79 1.76 2.85 -5.63
N PRO A 80 0.56 2.29 -5.86
CA PRO A 80 -0.21 1.64 -4.82
C PRO A 80 0.54 0.38 -4.35
N LEU A 81 0.81 0.25 -3.05
CA LEU A 81 1.52 -0.91 -2.51
C LEU A 81 0.59 -2.13 -2.31
N TYR A 82 -0.23 -2.36 -3.31
CA TYR A 82 -1.12 -3.52 -3.45
C TYR A 82 -0.76 -4.22 -4.77
N PRO A 83 -0.07 -5.37 -4.70
CA PRO A 83 0.34 -6.07 -5.92
C PRO A 83 -0.84 -6.44 -6.82
N GLN A 84 -1.89 -7.03 -6.24
CA GLN A 84 -3.13 -7.32 -6.93
C GLN A 84 -4.05 -6.09 -6.91
N TYR A 85 -4.72 -5.83 -8.01
CA TYR A 85 -5.80 -4.85 -8.03
C TYR A 85 -7.05 -5.39 -7.32
N ALA A 86 -7.68 -4.54 -6.53
CA ALA A 86 -9.05 -4.73 -6.05
C ALA A 86 -9.74 -3.37 -5.91
N ALA A 87 -11.07 -3.36 -6.03
CA ALA A 87 -11.85 -2.15 -5.80
C ALA A 87 -11.69 -1.61 -4.36
N ALA A 88 -11.48 -2.51 -3.40
CA ALA A 88 -11.26 -2.14 -1.99
C ALA A 88 -9.84 -1.65 -1.68
N THR A 89 -8.89 -1.81 -2.59
CA THR A 89 -7.46 -1.46 -2.41
C THR A 89 -7.02 -0.41 -3.41
N THR A 90 -6.48 -0.81 -4.54
CA THR A 90 -5.92 0.09 -5.57
C THR A 90 -6.93 1.13 -6.02
N ALA A 91 -8.19 0.75 -6.28
CA ALA A 91 -9.20 1.72 -6.71
C ALA A 91 -9.45 2.80 -5.66
N THR A 92 -9.42 2.48 -4.35
CA THR A 92 -9.60 3.50 -3.32
C THR A 92 -8.45 4.52 -3.27
N VAL A 93 -7.23 4.10 -3.59
CA VAL A 93 -6.07 5.01 -3.74
C VAL A 93 -6.31 5.92 -4.93
N CYS A 94 -6.66 5.35 -6.09
CA CYS A 94 -6.99 6.10 -7.31
C CYS A 94 -8.08 7.14 -7.06
N ASP A 95 -9.18 6.73 -6.42
CA ASP A 95 -10.30 7.62 -6.06
C ASP A 95 -9.83 8.84 -5.25
N GLU A 96 -8.95 8.64 -4.27
CA GLU A 96 -8.48 9.75 -3.44
C GLU A 96 -7.52 10.67 -4.18
N VAL A 97 -6.65 10.11 -5.04
CA VAL A 97 -5.78 10.86 -5.93
C VAL A 97 -6.64 11.72 -6.87
N TYR A 98 -7.56 11.12 -7.60
CA TYR A 98 -8.44 11.84 -8.54
C TYR A 98 -9.27 12.91 -7.82
N ARG A 99 -9.86 12.57 -6.68
CA ARG A 99 -10.65 13.53 -5.87
C ARG A 99 -9.80 14.70 -5.39
N THR A 100 -8.53 14.48 -5.14
CA THR A 100 -7.59 15.55 -4.77
C THR A 100 -7.28 16.43 -5.97
N LEU A 101 -6.92 15.84 -7.11
CA LEU A 101 -6.57 16.56 -8.33
C LEU A 101 -7.77 17.38 -8.88
N MET A 102 -8.98 16.84 -8.83
CA MET A 102 -10.20 17.56 -9.25
C MET A 102 -10.42 18.90 -8.52
N LYS A 103 -9.82 19.07 -7.34
CA LYS A 103 -9.91 20.32 -6.55
C LYS A 103 -8.79 21.31 -6.85
N MET A 104 -7.78 20.91 -7.62
CA MET A 104 -6.63 21.74 -7.96
C MET A 104 -6.92 22.55 -9.23
N ARG A 105 -6.49 23.81 -9.25
CA ARG A 105 -6.59 24.66 -10.45
C ARG A 105 -5.63 24.27 -11.53
N TRP A 106 -4.41 23.93 -11.14
CA TRP A 106 -3.40 23.34 -12.00
C TRP A 106 -3.17 21.89 -11.57
N GLN A 107 -3.30 20.98 -12.49
CA GLN A 107 -3.15 19.55 -12.21
C GLN A 107 -1.83 19.05 -12.79
N PRO A 108 -1.01 18.37 -12.00
CA PRO A 108 0.18 17.71 -12.50
C PRO A 108 -0.18 16.55 -13.45
N SER A 109 0.76 16.19 -14.33
CA SER A 109 0.67 14.94 -15.08
C SER A 109 0.62 13.75 -14.10
N LEU A 110 -0.26 12.79 -14.37
CA LEU A 110 -0.49 11.66 -13.47
C LEU A 110 -0.24 10.33 -14.18
N LYS A 111 0.57 9.47 -13.57
CA LYS A 111 0.72 8.07 -13.92
C LYS A 111 0.44 7.22 -12.69
N ILE A 112 -0.44 6.22 -12.81
CA ILE A 112 -0.68 5.24 -11.76
C ILE A 112 -0.09 3.91 -12.21
N VAL A 113 0.75 3.30 -11.37
CA VAL A 113 1.33 1.99 -11.64
C VAL A 113 0.21 0.95 -11.53
N PRO A 114 0.04 0.10 -12.54
CA PRO A 114 -0.99 -0.96 -12.53
C PRO A 114 -0.64 -2.05 -11.50
N HIS A 115 -1.44 -3.11 -11.48
CA HIS A 115 -1.16 -4.33 -10.71
C HIS A 115 0.18 -4.96 -11.16
N TYR A 116 0.90 -5.59 -10.23
CA TYR A 116 2.24 -6.13 -10.47
C TYR A 116 2.50 -7.46 -9.75
N GLU A 117 1.45 -8.21 -9.42
CA GLU A 117 1.53 -9.50 -8.72
C GLU A 117 2.31 -10.55 -9.50
N SER A 118 2.34 -10.43 -10.84
CA SER A 118 3.07 -11.33 -11.74
C SER A 118 4.43 -10.77 -12.21
N ASP A 119 4.85 -9.60 -11.72
CA ASP A 119 6.15 -9.04 -12.07
C ASP A 119 7.29 -9.95 -11.58
N PRO A 120 8.22 -10.36 -12.48
CA PRO A 120 9.31 -11.28 -12.09
C PRO A 120 10.17 -10.79 -10.93
N LEU A 121 10.46 -9.49 -10.85
CA LEU A 121 11.27 -8.93 -9.77
C LEU A 121 10.52 -8.92 -8.44
N TYR A 122 9.20 -8.70 -8.50
CA TYR A 122 8.35 -8.83 -7.31
C TYR A 122 8.32 -10.27 -6.80
N ILE A 123 8.13 -11.24 -7.68
CA ILE A 123 8.16 -12.67 -7.34
C ILE A 123 9.52 -13.07 -6.77
N GLU A 124 10.62 -12.64 -7.38
CA GLU A 124 11.98 -12.87 -6.89
C GLU A 124 12.16 -12.30 -5.47
N ALA A 125 11.68 -11.09 -5.21
CA ALA A 125 11.74 -10.49 -3.88
C ALA A 125 10.97 -11.31 -2.83
N LEU A 126 9.79 -11.86 -3.18
CA LEU A 126 9.03 -12.77 -2.31
C LEU A 126 9.79 -14.06 -2.04
N VAL A 127 10.35 -14.69 -3.08
CA VAL A 127 11.16 -15.93 -2.96
C VAL A 127 12.37 -15.69 -2.06
N ASN A 128 13.10 -14.58 -2.25
CA ASN A 128 14.24 -14.22 -1.43
C ASN A 128 13.85 -14.00 0.04
N SER A 129 12.72 -13.33 0.28
CA SER A 129 12.19 -13.14 1.64
C SER A 129 11.83 -14.46 2.32
N LEU A 130 11.16 -15.37 1.59
CA LEU A 130 10.79 -16.69 2.09
C LEU A 130 12.01 -17.55 2.39
N ASN A 131 12.95 -17.62 1.45
CA ASN A 131 14.19 -18.38 1.61
C ASN A 131 15.03 -17.88 2.78
N LYS A 132 15.10 -16.55 2.98
CA LYS A 132 15.73 -15.97 4.15
C LYS A 132 15.07 -16.47 5.43
N LYS A 133 13.73 -16.43 5.49
CA LYS A 133 12.97 -16.87 6.66
C LYS A 133 13.15 -18.35 6.95
N ILE A 134 13.15 -19.20 5.92
CA ILE A 134 13.38 -20.65 6.07
C ILE A 134 14.79 -20.94 6.65
N LYS A 135 15.80 -20.15 6.27
CA LYS A 135 17.17 -20.29 6.83
C LYS A 135 17.29 -19.81 8.27
N GLU A 136 16.42 -18.89 8.72
CA GLU A 136 16.43 -18.37 10.09
C GLU A 136 15.76 -19.30 11.10
N ILE A 137 14.87 -20.19 10.65
CA ILE A 137 14.17 -21.13 11.53
C ILE A 137 15.07 -22.36 11.77
N ASN A 138 15.00 -22.94 12.98
CA ASN A 138 15.81 -24.09 13.41
C ASN A 138 15.12 -25.45 13.20
N TRP A 139 14.06 -25.46 12.40
CA TRP A 139 13.28 -26.65 12.04
C TRP A 139 12.91 -26.60 10.56
N LYS A 140 12.66 -27.75 9.95
CA LYS A 140 12.23 -27.85 8.54
C LYS A 140 10.71 -27.85 8.47
N PRO A 141 10.08 -26.93 7.73
CA PRO A 141 8.64 -26.97 7.52
C PRO A 141 8.27 -28.13 6.60
N ASP A 142 7.25 -28.90 6.97
CA ASP A 142 6.68 -29.95 6.12
C ASP A 142 5.73 -29.39 5.06
N LEU A 143 5.12 -28.23 5.36
CA LEU A 143 4.17 -27.55 4.49
C LEU A 143 4.27 -26.02 4.65
N ILE A 144 4.15 -25.32 3.55
CA ILE A 144 4.05 -23.86 3.51
C ILE A 144 2.65 -23.49 3.03
N LEU A 145 1.91 -22.73 3.84
CA LEU A 145 0.59 -22.23 3.49
C LEU A 145 0.67 -20.79 2.97
N ALA A 146 0.30 -20.57 1.72
CA ALA A 146 0.06 -19.24 1.18
C ALA A 146 -1.38 -18.83 1.50
N SER A 147 -1.54 -17.77 2.29
CA SER A 147 -2.85 -17.27 2.72
C SER A 147 -3.14 -15.93 2.07
N TYR A 148 -4.18 -15.89 1.27
CA TYR A 148 -4.67 -14.70 0.59
C TYR A 148 -5.94 -14.18 1.25
N HIS A 149 -6.18 -12.88 1.09
CA HIS A 149 -7.42 -12.27 1.60
C HIS A 149 -8.58 -12.57 0.64
N GLY A 150 -9.70 -13.06 1.17
CA GLY A 150 -10.91 -13.26 0.37
C GLY A 150 -11.67 -11.95 0.17
N ILE A 151 -12.36 -11.83 -0.97
CA ILE A 151 -13.31 -10.75 -1.22
C ILE A 151 -14.75 -11.28 -1.23
N PRO A 152 -15.75 -10.48 -0.86
CA PRO A 152 -17.15 -10.88 -0.96
C PRO A 152 -17.55 -11.23 -2.41
N GLN A 153 -18.30 -12.32 -2.59
CA GLN A 153 -18.82 -12.74 -3.90
C GLN A 153 -19.47 -11.57 -4.68
N LYS A 154 -20.21 -10.72 -3.97
CA LYS A 154 -20.83 -9.52 -4.54
C LYS A 154 -19.84 -8.57 -5.24
N TYR A 155 -18.57 -8.54 -4.84
CA TYR A 155 -17.55 -7.69 -5.50
C TYR A 155 -17.11 -8.33 -6.81
N PHE A 156 -16.89 -9.64 -6.77
CA PHE A 156 -16.63 -10.42 -7.98
C PHE A 156 -17.77 -10.26 -9.01
N ASP A 157 -19.03 -10.45 -8.62
CA ASP A 157 -20.20 -10.30 -9.48
C ASP A 157 -20.33 -8.91 -10.11
N LYS A 158 -19.70 -7.90 -9.49
CA LYS A 158 -19.60 -6.54 -10.01
C LYS A 158 -18.37 -6.26 -10.86
N GLY A 159 -17.57 -7.28 -11.15
CA GLY A 159 -16.41 -7.18 -12.02
C GLY A 159 -15.10 -6.84 -11.31
N ASP A 160 -15.00 -7.04 -9.97
CA ASP A 160 -13.71 -6.91 -9.28
C ASP A 160 -12.79 -8.07 -9.71
N PRO A 161 -11.62 -7.80 -10.32
CA PRO A 161 -10.76 -8.83 -10.89
C PRO A 161 -9.82 -9.49 -9.87
N TYR A 162 -9.89 -9.14 -8.59
CA TYR A 162 -8.93 -9.54 -7.56
C TYR A 162 -8.63 -11.05 -7.57
N HIS A 163 -9.65 -11.88 -7.69
CA HIS A 163 -9.48 -13.34 -7.68
C HIS A 163 -8.70 -13.88 -8.89
N CYS A 164 -8.63 -13.12 -9.98
CA CYS A 164 -7.81 -13.48 -11.16
C CYS A 164 -6.33 -13.20 -10.96
N TYR A 165 -6.00 -12.35 -9.96
CA TYR A 165 -4.64 -11.89 -9.67
C TYR A 165 -4.03 -12.55 -8.42
N CYS A 166 -4.75 -13.47 -7.78
CA CYS A 166 -4.25 -14.21 -6.63
C CYS A 166 -3.59 -15.53 -7.00
#